data_08b9d614b046144a4438b0502864ddc5
#
_entry.id   08b9d614b046144a4438b0502864ddc5
#
_cell.length_a   1.000
_cell.length_b   1.000
_cell.length_c   1.000
_cell.angle_alpha   90.00
_cell.angle_beta   90.00
_cell.angle_gamma   90.00
#
_symmetry.space_group_name_H-M   'P 1'
#
loop_
_entity.id
_entity.type
_entity.pdbx_description
1 polymer ?
#
loop_
_entity_poly.entity_id
_entity_poly.type
_entity_poly.pdbx_seq_one_letter_code
_entity_poly.pdbx_strand_id
1 'polypeptide(L)'
;MSEPKVKASLYTAYSGSALLETPLLNKGSAFSREERAAFNLTGLLPPRFETIEEQVSRAYMQYKSFDTAINKHIYLRAIQDNNETLFYRLVQQHLEEMIPIIYTPTVGDACEQFSDIYRSARGLFVSFEDRYNLDDVLRSATKAKVKVIVVTDGERVLGLGDQGIGGMGISIGKLSLYTACGGISPAYTLPVMLDVGTNNEKLLKDPMYMGLRQKRVNQDDYNEFVELFINAVKRRWPEAIIQFEDFAQPNAMPLLQRYRDQICCFNDDIQGTAAVTVGTLLAACLSKGVKLSTQKVVFVGAGSAGCGIAEQIISQMVAEGITEQQARAQIFMIDRFGLLTDNMEDLRDFQQALTQNASAITDWNYSGDYPSLLDVMHCATPDILIGVSGQAGLFTEQVVRAMKKGCAKPIIFPLSNPSRQVEATPQQVIEWTDGDVIVATGSPFPAVEYQGKTHHIAQCNNSYIFPGIGLGVIAVKARIISDEMLRAASKTLAATSPLANTGKGSLLPPFTALAELSKKIAFAVAKVAQQQGLALEIDDNTLQQRIDDNFWKPQYRHYKRVSG
;
A
#
# COMPACT_ATOMS: atom_id res chain seq x y z
N MET A 1 -9.14 33.67 5.07
CA MET A 1 -9.80 32.36 4.87
C MET A 1 -10.78 32.55 3.71
N SER A 2 -10.46 32.07 2.49
CA SER A 2 -11.38 32.10 1.35
C SER A 2 -12.55 31.17 1.63
N GLU A 3 -13.76 31.64 1.41
CA GLU A 3 -14.96 30.79 1.49
C GLU A 3 -14.79 29.54 0.62
N PRO A 4 -15.22 28.36 1.11
CA PRO A 4 -15.12 27.14 0.32
C PRO A 4 -15.96 27.32 -0.95
N LYS A 5 -15.33 27.22 -2.14
CA LYS A 5 -16.02 27.21 -3.42
C LYS A 5 -17.13 26.16 -3.35
N VAL A 6 -18.38 26.58 -3.36
CA VAL A 6 -19.54 25.67 -3.42
C VAL A 6 -19.38 24.85 -4.70
N LYS A 7 -19.18 23.53 -4.55
CA LYS A 7 -19.08 22.64 -5.71
C LYS A 7 -20.37 22.76 -6.53
N ALA A 8 -20.23 22.92 -7.85
CA ALA A 8 -21.34 22.99 -8.77
C ALA A 8 -22.33 21.84 -8.57
N SER A 9 -23.62 22.09 -8.79
CA SER A 9 -24.67 21.06 -8.71
C SER A 9 -24.31 19.84 -9.57
N LEU A 10 -24.69 18.65 -9.11
CA LEU A 10 -24.56 17.42 -9.89
C LEU A 10 -25.87 17.18 -10.66
N TYR A 11 -25.74 16.95 -11.97
CA TYR A 11 -26.88 16.66 -12.84
C TYR A 11 -26.99 15.16 -13.05
N THR A 12 -28.21 14.59 -12.86
CA THR A 12 -28.46 13.16 -13.06
C THR A 12 -29.88 12.92 -13.54
N ALA A 13 -30.05 11.90 -14.39
CA ALA A 13 -31.34 11.39 -14.83
C ALA A 13 -31.90 10.31 -13.88
N TYR A 14 -31.06 9.72 -13.01
CA TYR A 14 -31.51 8.71 -12.05
C TYR A 14 -32.53 9.30 -11.08
N SER A 15 -33.60 8.56 -10.79
CA SER A 15 -34.66 8.94 -9.85
C SER A 15 -35.29 7.70 -9.21
N GLY A 16 -36.09 7.87 -8.17
CA GLY A 16 -36.73 6.75 -7.44
C GLY A 16 -35.70 5.77 -6.87
N SER A 17 -36.04 4.48 -6.90
CA SER A 17 -35.18 3.40 -6.40
C SER A 17 -33.82 3.36 -7.10
N ALA A 18 -33.77 3.58 -8.41
CA ALA A 18 -32.50 3.56 -9.16
C ALA A 18 -31.47 4.59 -8.66
N LEU A 19 -31.92 5.74 -8.16
CA LEU A 19 -31.03 6.72 -7.52
C LEU A 19 -30.52 6.22 -6.16
N LEU A 20 -31.37 5.58 -5.37
CA LEU A 20 -31.01 5.01 -4.07
C LEU A 20 -30.12 3.76 -4.19
N GLU A 21 -30.23 3.02 -5.28
CA GLU A 21 -29.43 1.83 -5.61
C GLU A 21 -28.06 2.19 -6.24
N THR A 22 -27.79 3.48 -6.48
CA THR A 22 -26.50 3.94 -7.03
C THR A 22 -25.63 4.49 -5.89
N PRO A 23 -24.64 3.73 -5.37
CA PRO A 23 -23.87 4.09 -4.15
C PRO A 23 -23.17 5.45 -4.22
N LEU A 24 -22.70 5.84 -5.41
CA LEU A 24 -22.04 7.14 -5.63
C LEU A 24 -23.01 8.33 -5.57
N LEU A 25 -24.31 8.09 -5.77
CA LEU A 25 -25.33 9.13 -5.83
C LEU A 25 -26.29 9.08 -4.63
N ASN A 26 -26.36 7.95 -3.95
CA ASN A 26 -27.25 7.80 -2.81
C ASN A 26 -26.79 8.68 -1.63
N LYS A 27 -27.68 9.53 -1.13
CA LYS A 27 -27.47 10.33 0.10
C LYS A 27 -28.29 9.79 1.28
N GLY A 28 -29.14 8.79 1.06
CA GLY A 28 -30.07 8.28 2.07
C GLY A 28 -30.94 9.40 2.67
N SER A 29 -30.99 9.47 3.99
CA SER A 29 -31.76 10.49 4.73
C SER A 29 -31.32 11.94 4.49
N ALA A 30 -30.12 12.16 3.88
CA ALA A 30 -29.61 13.50 3.58
C ALA A 30 -30.15 14.11 2.25
N PHE A 31 -31.05 13.44 1.54
CA PHE A 31 -31.81 14.11 0.47
C PHE A 31 -32.75 15.14 1.10
N SER A 32 -32.64 16.42 0.67
CA SER A 32 -33.51 17.48 1.12
C SER A 32 -34.97 17.25 0.69
N ARG A 33 -35.91 17.97 1.29
CA ARG A 33 -37.34 17.85 0.93
C ARG A 33 -37.57 18.16 -0.55
N GLU A 34 -36.88 19.18 -1.07
CA GLU A 34 -36.94 19.60 -2.47
C GLU A 34 -36.37 18.51 -3.39
N GLU A 35 -35.21 17.94 -3.03
CA GLU A 35 -34.61 16.83 -3.78
C GLU A 35 -35.50 15.58 -3.75
N ARG A 36 -36.10 15.24 -2.61
CA ARG A 36 -37.03 14.10 -2.51
C ARG A 36 -38.23 14.24 -3.44
N ALA A 37 -38.78 15.45 -3.56
CA ALA A 37 -39.86 15.72 -4.49
C ALA A 37 -39.38 15.65 -5.95
N ALA A 38 -38.26 16.32 -6.28
CA ALA A 38 -37.72 16.39 -7.64
C ALA A 38 -37.29 15.00 -8.20
N PHE A 39 -36.82 14.12 -7.35
CA PHE A 39 -36.26 12.81 -7.70
C PHE A 39 -37.21 11.62 -7.42
N ASN A 40 -38.48 11.87 -7.11
CA ASN A 40 -39.47 10.82 -6.79
C ASN A 40 -39.05 9.91 -5.61
N LEU A 41 -38.46 10.51 -4.56
CA LEU A 41 -37.99 9.77 -3.36
C LEU A 41 -39.00 9.86 -2.19
N THR A 42 -40.06 10.65 -2.34
CA THR A 42 -41.10 10.80 -1.30
C THR A 42 -41.76 9.46 -1.03
N GLY A 43 -41.74 9.04 0.25
CA GLY A 43 -42.24 7.72 0.68
C GLY A 43 -41.22 6.59 0.62
N LEU A 44 -40.09 6.76 -0.10
CA LEU A 44 -39.02 5.76 -0.14
C LEU A 44 -38.01 5.91 1.01
N LEU A 45 -37.96 7.08 1.64
CA LEU A 45 -37.02 7.40 2.73
C LEU A 45 -37.79 7.77 4.00
N PRO A 46 -37.22 7.47 5.19
CA PRO A 46 -37.76 7.99 6.46
C PRO A 46 -37.91 9.52 6.39
N PRO A 47 -38.94 10.10 7.02
CA PRO A 47 -39.27 11.53 6.85
C PRO A 47 -38.20 12.48 7.39
N ARG A 48 -37.42 12.05 8.40
CA ARG A 48 -36.37 12.89 8.97
C ARG A 48 -35.26 13.18 7.94
N PHE A 49 -34.86 14.44 7.85
CA PHE A 49 -33.63 14.84 7.19
C PHE A 49 -32.46 14.70 8.18
N GLU A 50 -31.34 14.15 7.71
CA GLU A 50 -30.08 14.08 8.46
C GLU A 50 -28.97 14.77 7.68
N THR A 51 -28.11 15.51 8.36
CA THR A 51 -26.82 15.95 7.80
C THR A 51 -25.88 14.74 7.65
N ILE A 52 -24.81 14.90 6.87
CA ILE A 52 -23.81 13.82 6.75
C ILE A 52 -23.14 13.53 8.11
N GLU A 53 -22.97 14.53 8.96
CA GLU A 53 -22.42 14.40 10.31
C GLU A 53 -23.33 13.57 11.23
N GLU A 54 -24.63 13.78 11.17
CA GLU A 54 -25.61 12.98 11.91
C GLU A 54 -25.62 11.52 11.41
N GLN A 55 -25.55 11.31 10.08
CA GLN A 55 -25.43 9.98 9.49
C GLN A 55 -24.14 9.28 9.94
N VAL A 56 -23.00 9.98 9.94
CA VAL A 56 -21.71 9.45 10.43
C VAL A 56 -21.82 9.07 11.90
N SER A 57 -22.38 9.93 12.74
CA SER A 57 -22.53 9.64 14.16
C SER A 57 -23.37 8.38 14.40
N ARG A 58 -24.48 8.21 13.67
CA ARG A 58 -25.32 7.03 13.74
C ARG A 58 -24.60 5.78 13.24
N ALA A 59 -23.90 5.88 12.10
CA ALA A 59 -23.15 4.77 11.52
C ALA A 59 -21.99 4.35 12.43
N TYR A 60 -21.32 5.31 13.09
CA TYR A 60 -20.25 5.00 14.04
C TYR A 60 -20.77 4.29 15.28
N MET A 61 -21.92 4.69 15.84
CA MET A 61 -22.55 3.95 16.95
C MET A 61 -22.87 2.51 16.56
N GLN A 62 -23.39 2.28 15.36
CA GLN A 62 -23.66 0.94 14.84
C GLN A 62 -22.36 0.14 14.64
N TYR A 63 -21.32 0.76 14.08
CA TYR A 63 -19.98 0.15 13.95
C TYR A 63 -19.42 -0.30 15.32
N LYS A 64 -19.58 0.52 16.36
CA LYS A 64 -19.12 0.19 17.72
C LYS A 64 -19.90 -0.94 18.37
N SER A 65 -21.08 -1.27 17.90
CA SER A 65 -21.89 -2.39 18.43
C SER A 65 -21.43 -3.76 17.97
N PHE A 66 -20.52 -3.86 16.98
CA PHE A 66 -19.94 -5.12 16.55
C PHE A 66 -18.68 -5.46 17.35
N ASP A 67 -18.58 -6.70 17.83
CA ASP A 67 -17.48 -7.15 18.67
C ASP A 67 -16.24 -7.56 17.87
N THR A 68 -16.43 -8.16 16.69
CA THR A 68 -15.32 -8.70 15.89
C THR A 68 -14.92 -7.78 14.74
N ALA A 69 -13.62 -7.80 14.41
CA ALA A 69 -13.07 -7.02 13.29
C ALA A 69 -13.73 -7.38 11.96
N ILE A 70 -13.99 -8.68 11.72
CA ILE A 70 -14.65 -9.13 10.48
C ILE A 70 -16.09 -8.62 10.38
N ASN A 71 -16.86 -8.59 11.46
CA ASN A 71 -18.23 -8.05 11.45
C ASN A 71 -18.22 -6.53 11.23
N LYS A 72 -17.24 -5.81 11.80
CA LYS A 72 -16.99 -4.38 11.51
C LYS A 72 -16.66 -4.17 10.03
N HIS A 73 -15.81 -5.02 9.46
CA HIS A 73 -15.48 -4.99 8.03
C HIS A 73 -16.73 -5.19 7.16
N ILE A 74 -17.51 -6.23 7.43
CA ILE A 74 -18.77 -6.52 6.69
C ILE A 74 -19.73 -5.33 6.78
N TYR A 75 -19.88 -4.73 7.95
CA TYR A 75 -20.73 -3.55 8.14
C TYR A 75 -20.24 -2.36 7.31
N LEU A 76 -18.94 -2.05 7.35
CA LEU A 76 -18.37 -0.96 6.56
C LEU A 76 -18.52 -1.19 5.05
N ARG A 77 -18.35 -2.44 4.58
CA ARG A 77 -18.61 -2.80 3.17
C ARG A 77 -20.07 -2.60 2.80
N ALA A 78 -21.02 -2.97 3.67
CA ALA A 78 -22.44 -2.72 3.43
C ALA A 78 -22.76 -1.21 3.30
N ILE A 79 -22.12 -0.35 4.11
CA ILE A 79 -22.25 1.11 3.92
C ILE A 79 -21.65 1.52 2.58
N GLN A 80 -20.46 1.04 2.22
CA GLN A 80 -19.78 1.38 0.97
C GLN A 80 -20.62 1.00 -0.25
N ASP A 81 -21.25 -0.18 -0.23
CA ASP A 81 -22.09 -0.68 -1.31
C ASP A 81 -23.44 0.02 -1.42
N ASN A 82 -23.83 0.78 -0.39
CA ASN A 82 -25.06 1.56 -0.36
C ASN A 82 -24.85 3.07 -0.52
N ASN A 83 -23.83 3.64 0.13
CA ASN A 83 -23.55 5.07 0.14
C ASN A 83 -22.05 5.34 0.30
N GLU A 84 -21.34 5.48 -0.81
CA GLU A 84 -19.89 5.66 -0.80
C GLU A 84 -19.45 6.97 -0.14
N THR A 85 -20.24 8.04 -0.29
CA THR A 85 -19.90 9.32 0.36
C THR A 85 -19.94 9.20 1.89
N LEU A 86 -20.95 8.55 2.43
CA LEU A 86 -21.06 8.28 3.87
C LEU A 86 -19.91 7.37 4.35
N PHE A 87 -19.63 6.30 3.61
CA PHE A 87 -18.52 5.38 3.94
C PHE A 87 -17.20 6.12 4.07
N TYR A 88 -16.80 6.90 3.07
CA TYR A 88 -15.53 7.62 3.11
C TYR A 88 -15.52 8.75 4.14
N ARG A 89 -16.66 9.41 4.40
CA ARG A 89 -16.74 10.41 5.47
C ARG A 89 -16.53 9.79 6.85
N LEU A 90 -17.16 8.64 7.10
CA LEU A 90 -17.01 7.86 8.31
C LEU A 90 -15.55 7.39 8.50
N VAL A 91 -14.96 6.80 7.45
CA VAL A 91 -13.56 6.33 7.49
C VAL A 91 -12.59 7.49 7.75
N GLN A 92 -12.75 8.64 7.09
CA GLN A 92 -11.85 9.78 7.28
C GLN A 92 -11.96 10.40 8.68
N GLN A 93 -13.12 10.37 9.31
CA GLN A 93 -13.27 10.86 10.68
C GLN A 93 -12.68 9.93 11.74
N HIS A 94 -12.59 8.62 11.44
CA HIS A 94 -12.09 7.59 12.35
C HIS A 94 -10.96 6.78 11.73
N LEU A 95 -10.04 7.45 11.01
CA LEU A 95 -9.07 6.82 10.12
C LEU A 95 -8.16 5.82 10.83
N GLU A 96 -7.63 6.18 12.01
CA GLU A 96 -6.73 5.31 12.79
C GLU A 96 -7.42 4.01 13.24
N GLU A 97 -8.70 4.10 13.61
CA GLU A 97 -9.49 2.94 14.03
C GLU A 97 -9.94 2.07 12.84
N MET A 98 -10.23 2.70 11.69
CA MET A 98 -10.88 2.03 10.57
C MET A 98 -9.93 1.51 9.50
N ILE A 99 -8.71 2.06 9.35
CA ILE A 99 -7.70 1.50 8.42
C ILE A 99 -7.45 0.02 8.71
N PRO A 100 -7.21 -0.44 9.96
CA PRO A 100 -7.01 -1.86 10.24
C PRO A 100 -8.22 -2.75 9.93
N ILE A 101 -9.41 -2.16 9.80
CA ILE A 101 -10.65 -2.88 9.50
C ILE A 101 -10.91 -2.96 7.99
N ILE A 102 -10.70 -1.86 7.26
CA ILE A 102 -10.94 -1.83 5.80
C ILE A 102 -9.75 -2.38 5.00
N TYR A 103 -8.58 -2.49 5.64
CA TYR A 103 -7.34 -3.00 5.06
C TYR A 103 -6.65 -3.98 6.04
N THR A 104 -5.31 -4.03 6.05
CA THR A 104 -4.56 -4.95 6.92
C THR A 104 -4.70 -4.59 8.41
N PRO A 105 -4.92 -5.57 9.31
CA PRO A 105 -4.92 -7.01 9.07
C PRO A 105 -6.27 -7.61 8.63
N THR A 106 -7.40 -6.98 8.90
CA THR A 106 -8.75 -7.56 8.76
C THR A 106 -9.11 -7.95 7.33
N VAL A 107 -8.57 -7.24 6.33
CA VAL A 107 -8.79 -7.58 4.92
C VAL A 107 -8.26 -8.98 4.57
N GLY A 108 -7.23 -9.46 5.27
CA GLY A 108 -6.75 -10.83 5.13
C GLY A 108 -7.83 -11.86 5.48
N ASP A 109 -8.43 -11.73 6.67
CA ASP A 109 -9.55 -12.58 7.10
C ASP A 109 -10.74 -12.48 6.13
N ALA A 110 -10.99 -11.28 5.60
CA ALA A 110 -12.04 -11.06 4.61
C ALA A 110 -11.75 -11.75 3.27
N CYS A 111 -10.49 -11.85 2.85
CA CYS A 111 -10.09 -12.60 1.66
C CYS A 111 -10.25 -14.11 1.85
N GLU A 112 -9.85 -14.64 3.03
CA GLU A 112 -10.05 -16.06 3.35
C GLU A 112 -11.53 -16.45 3.38
N GLN A 113 -12.40 -15.57 3.87
CA GLN A 113 -13.84 -15.78 4.00
C GLN A 113 -14.64 -15.15 2.85
N PHE A 114 -14.00 -14.77 1.75
CA PHE A 114 -14.63 -13.96 0.69
C PHE A 114 -15.94 -14.55 0.22
N SER A 115 -15.99 -15.84 -0.09
CA SER A 115 -17.18 -16.50 -0.61
C SER A 115 -18.32 -16.55 0.43
N ASP A 116 -17.97 -16.72 1.72
CA ASP A 116 -18.94 -16.79 2.82
C ASP A 116 -19.58 -15.43 3.12
N ILE A 117 -18.81 -14.35 2.98
CA ILE A 117 -19.27 -12.99 3.30
C ILE A 117 -19.73 -12.19 2.07
N TYR A 118 -19.66 -12.77 0.87
CA TYR A 118 -20.06 -12.10 -0.37
C TYR A 118 -21.54 -11.69 -0.33
N ARG A 119 -21.82 -10.42 -0.64
CA ARG A 119 -23.20 -9.87 -0.65
C ARG A 119 -23.49 -8.98 -1.85
N SER A 120 -22.48 -8.34 -2.41
CA SER A 120 -22.64 -7.38 -3.50
C SER A 120 -21.42 -7.42 -4.42
N ALA A 121 -21.67 -7.32 -5.72
CA ALA A 121 -20.60 -7.22 -6.70
C ALA A 121 -19.92 -5.85 -6.61
N ARG A 122 -18.59 -5.86 -6.44
CA ARG A 122 -17.75 -4.65 -6.50
C ARG A 122 -16.50 -4.92 -7.31
N GLY A 123 -16.32 -4.15 -8.38
CA GLY A 123 -15.22 -4.32 -9.30
C GLY A 123 -15.51 -5.31 -10.43
N LEU A 124 -14.46 -5.79 -11.09
CA LEU A 124 -14.52 -6.75 -12.17
C LEU A 124 -13.83 -8.06 -11.79
N PHE A 125 -14.55 -9.15 -11.95
CA PHE A 125 -14.01 -10.50 -11.90
C PHE A 125 -13.73 -10.93 -13.34
N VAL A 126 -12.46 -10.96 -13.72
CA VAL A 126 -12.02 -11.26 -15.09
C VAL A 126 -11.56 -12.70 -15.11
N SER A 127 -12.43 -13.59 -15.63
CA SER A 127 -12.13 -15.02 -15.71
C SER A 127 -11.21 -15.33 -16.90
N PHE A 128 -10.32 -16.30 -16.72
CA PHE A 128 -9.53 -16.87 -17.81
C PHE A 128 -10.42 -17.45 -18.93
N GLU A 129 -11.61 -17.94 -18.59
CA GLU A 129 -12.56 -18.44 -19.58
C GLU A 129 -13.06 -17.35 -20.54
N ASP A 130 -13.09 -16.07 -20.06
CA ASP A 130 -13.52 -14.90 -20.84
C ASP A 130 -12.38 -14.17 -21.54
N ARG A 131 -11.16 -14.73 -21.59
CA ARG A 131 -9.94 -14.05 -22.05
C ARG A 131 -10.00 -13.45 -23.45
N TYR A 132 -10.84 -13.97 -24.31
CA TYR A 132 -11.02 -13.43 -25.68
C TYR A 132 -12.15 -12.41 -25.80
N ASN A 133 -12.89 -12.14 -24.71
CA ASN A 133 -14.01 -11.19 -24.64
C ASN A 133 -13.72 -9.99 -23.71
N LEU A 134 -12.44 -9.68 -23.44
CA LEU A 134 -12.05 -8.70 -22.42
C LEU A 134 -12.56 -7.29 -22.67
N ASP A 135 -12.71 -6.88 -23.95
CA ASP A 135 -13.28 -5.56 -24.26
C ASP A 135 -14.74 -5.44 -23.78
N ASP A 136 -15.53 -6.51 -23.86
CA ASP A 136 -16.90 -6.56 -23.38
C ASP A 136 -16.94 -6.66 -21.84
N VAL A 137 -16.06 -7.47 -21.24
CA VAL A 137 -15.91 -7.56 -19.78
C VAL A 137 -15.58 -6.18 -19.20
N LEU A 138 -14.60 -5.46 -19.78
CA LEU A 138 -14.25 -4.11 -19.32
C LEU A 138 -15.40 -3.10 -19.55
N ARG A 139 -16.18 -3.27 -20.62
CA ARG A 139 -17.34 -2.43 -20.91
C ARG A 139 -18.45 -2.61 -19.86
N SER A 140 -18.57 -3.81 -19.28
CA SER A 140 -19.53 -4.13 -18.23
C SER A 140 -19.32 -3.32 -16.93
N ALA A 141 -18.13 -2.77 -16.71
CA ALA A 141 -17.88 -1.85 -15.59
C ALA A 141 -18.70 -0.55 -15.67
N THR A 142 -19.31 -0.24 -16.83
CA THR A 142 -20.12 0.98 -17.08
C THR A 142 -19.40 2.30 -16.70
N LYS A 143 -18.07 2.29 -16.59
CA LYS A 143 -17.24 3.45 -16.27
C LYS A 143 -16.61 4.02 -17.54
N ALA A 144 -17.05 5.22 -17.96
CA ALA A 144 -16.45 5.91 -19.09
C ALA A 144 -14.99 6.32 -18.83
N LYS A 145 -14.66 6.61 -17.57
CA LYS A 145 -13.34 7.06 -17.15
C LYS A 145 -12.89 6.30 -15.90
N VAL A 146 -11.73 5.67 -15.98
CA VAL A 146 -11.01 5.08 -14.84
C VAL A 146 -9.64 5.71 -14.76
N LYS A 147 -9.19 6.09 -13.57
CA LYS A 147 -7.89 6.69 -13.31
C LYS A 147 -6.94 5.73 -12.60
N VAL A 148 -7.47 4.83 -11.77
CA VAL A 148 -6.68 3.84 -11.03
C VAL A 148 -7.39 2.49 -11.09
N ILE A 149 -6.62 1.48 -11.47
CA ILE A 149 -6.98 0.07 -11.41
C ILE A 149 -6.03 -0.57 -10.41
N VAL A 150 -6.55 -1.28 -9.42
CA VAL A 150 -5.76 -2.22 -8.62
C VAL A 150 -6.15 -3.61 -9.06
N VAL A 151 -5.17 -4.36 -9.54
CA VAL A 151 -5.35 -5.71 -10.08
C VAL A 151 -4.57 -6.71 -9.27
N THR A 152 -5.19 -7.85 -9.00
CA THR A 152 -4.57 -9.02 -8.36
C THR A 152 -5.00 -10.30 -9.07
N ASP A 153 -4.19 -11.37 -8.96
CA ASP A 153 -4.58 -12.73 -9.32
C ASP A 153 -4.83 -13.61 -8.07
N GLY A 154 -4.70 -13.01 -6.88
CA GLY A 154 -4.97 -13.67 -5.60
C GLY A 154 -4.01 -14.78 -5.23
N GLU A 155 -2.85 -14.94 -5.93
CA GLU A 155 -1.93 -16.06 -5.70
C GLU A 155 -1.14 -15.93 -4.40
N ARG A 156 -0.85 -14.69 -3.97
CA ARG A 156 -0.07 -14.45 -2.75
C ARG A 156 -0.66 -13.29 -1.93
N VAL A 157 -1.86 -13.48 -1.45
CA VAL A 157 -2.54 -12.49 -0.62
C VAL A 157 -1.82 -12.32 0.72
N LEU A 158 -1.14 -11.19 0.89
CA LEU A 158 -0.38 -10.87 2.10
C LEU A 158 0.59 -12.03 2.47
N GLY A 159 0.53 -12.49 3.73
CA GLY A 159 1.24 -13.69 4.21
C GLY A 159 0.39 -14.98 4.22
N LEU A 160 -0.83 -14.95 3.64
CA LEU A 160 -1.80 -16.05 3.68
C LEU A 160 -1.66 -17.03 2.51
N GLY A 161 -0.98 -16.64 1.43
CA GLY A 161 -0.84 -17.42 0.21
C GLY A 161 -2.03 -17.29 -0.73
N ASP A 162 -2.27 -18.35 -1.53
CA ASP A 162 -3.29 -18.37 -2.59
C ASP A 162 -4.70 -18.35 -2.01
N GLN A 163 -5.42 -17.26 -2.26
CA GLN A 163 -6.82 -17.03 -1.89
C GLN A 163 -7.77 -17.03 -3.10
N GLY A 164 -7.22 -17.28 -4.30
CA GLY A 164 -8.01 -17.28 -5.53
C GLY A 164 -8.88 -16.04 -5.65
N ILE A 165 -10.19 -16.25 -5.91
CA ILE A 165 -11.18 -15.16 -6.09
C ILE A 165 -11.24 -14.19 -4.90
N GLY A 166 -10.89 -14.66 -3.69
CA GLY A 166 -10.85 -13.84 -2.47
C GLY A 166 -9.87 -12.68 -2.53
N GLY A 167 -8.86 -12.74 -3.41
CA GLY A 167 -7.94 -11.64 -3.69
C GLY A 167 -8.64 -10.33 -4.06
N MET A 168 -9.89 -10.36 -4.56
CA MET A 168 -10.68 -9.15 -4.81
C MET A 168 -10.76 -8.24 -3.58
N GLY A 169 -10.79 -8.80 -2.37
CA GLY A 169 -10.80 -8.02 -1.12
C GLY A 169 -9.62 -7.07 -0.99
N ILE A 170 -8.43 -7.48 -1.43
CA ILE A 170 -7.21 -6.66 -1.45
C ILE A 170 -7.36 -5.47 -2.40
N SER A 171 -7.78 -5.71 -3.65
CA SER A 171 -7.98 -4.64 -4.64
C SER A 171 -8.98 -3.59 -4.15
N ILE A 172 -10.08 -4.02 -3.52
CA ILE A 172 -11.08 -3.13 -2.92
C ILE A 172 -10.47 -2.35 -1.74
N GLY A 173 -9.70 -3.00 -0.86
CA GLY A 173 -9.04 -2.38 0.28
C GLY A 173 -8.06 -1.30 -0.14
N LYS A 174 -7.18 -1.59 -1.10
CA LYS A 174 -6.21 -0.63 -1.66
C LYS A 174 -6.90 0.60 -2.25
N LEU A 175 -7.94 0.41 -3.07
CA LEU A 175 -8.67 1.54 -3.65
C LEU A 175 -9.43 2.35 -2.61
N SER A 176 -9.87 1.72 -1.52
CA SER A 176 -10.43 2.46 -0.38
C SER A 176 -9.41 3.42 0.24
N LEU A 177 -8.14 3.00 0.34
CA LEU A 177 -7.05 3.88 0.81
C LEU A 177 -6.67 4.96 -0.21
N TYR A 178 -6.66 4.66 -1.52
CA TYR A 178 -6.51 5.69 -2.55
C TYR A 178 -7.52 6.83 -2.41
N THR A 179 -8.75 6.48 -2.06
CA THR A 179 -9.82 7.48 -1.86
C THR A 179 -9.71 8.16 -0.49
N ALA A 180 -9.59 7.39 0.59
CA ALA A 180 -9.59 7.92 1.95
C ALA A 180 -8.36 8.80 2.25
N CYS A 181 -7.17 8.40 1.76
CA CYS A 181 -5.89 9.05 2.03
C CYS A 181 -5.43 9.96 0.87
N GLY A 182 -5.59 9.50 -0.37
CA GLY A 182 -5.14 10.22 -1.58
C GLY A 182 -6.21 11.07 -2.25
N GLY A 183 -7.46 11.03 -1.76
CA GLY A 183 -8.55 11.83 -2.33
C GLY A 183 -8.93 11.47 -3.77
N ILE A 184 -8.54 10.28 -4.27
CA ILE A 184 -8.94 9.86 -5.61
C ILE A 184 -10.42 9.44 -5.55
N SER A 185 -11.25 10.11 -6.34
CA SER A 185 -12.69 9.87 -6.33
C SER A 185 -13.03 8.40 -6.64
N PRO A 186 -13.91 7.75 -5.87
CA PRO A 186 -14.30 6.36 -6.09
C PRO A 186 -15.00 6.14 -7.44
N ALA A 187 -15.52 7.21 -8.05
CA ALA A 187 -16.06 7.16 -9.40
C ALA A 187 -15.00 6.75 -10.46
N TYR A 188 -13.73 6.98 -10.18
CA TYR A 188 -12.61 6.76 -11.11
C TYR A 188 -11.69 5.60 -10.70
N THR A 189 -12.07 4.80 -9.72
CA THR A 189 -11.32 3.62 -9.28
C THR A 189 -11.99 2.34 -9.77
N LEU A 190 -11.20 1.30 -10.03
CA LEU A 190 -11.72 0.00 -10.47
C LEU A 190 -10.89 -1.14 -9.85
N PRO A 191 -11.44 -1.88 -8.88
CA PRO A 191 -10.80 -3.10 -8.42
C PRO A 191 -11.03 -4.23 -9.43
N VAL A 192 -9.94 -5.00 -9.68
CA VAL A 192 -9.96 -6.09 -10.65
C VAL A 192 -9.34 -7.34 -10.02
N MET A 193 -9.99 -8.46 -10.22
CA MET A 193 -9.50 -9.79 -9.91
C MET A 193 -9.35 -10.59 -11.21
N LEU A 194 -8.14 -11.08 -11.48
CA LEU A 194 -7.85 -12.00 -12.58
C LEU A 194 -8.00 -13.44 -12.09
N ASP A 195 -9.12 -14.06 -12.37
CA ASP A 195 -9.38 -15.43 -11.93
C ASP A 195 -8.81 -16.44 -12.93
N VAL A 196 -7.65 -16.97 -12.62
CA VAL A 196 -6.91 -17.99 -13.37
C VAL A 196 -6.97 -19.37 -12.69
N GLY A 197 -7.88 -19.56 -11.76
CA GLY A 197 -7.93 -20.73 -10.87
C GLY A 197 -7.13 -20.53 -9.58
N THR A 198 -6.99 -21.58 -8.81
CA THR A 198 -6.28 -21.57 -7.53
C THR A 198 -5.55 -22.89 -7.27
N ASN A 199 -4.38 -22.83 -6.65
CA ASN A 199 -3.66 -24.03 -6.17
C ASN A 199 -4.00 -24.35 -4.70
N ASN A 200 -4.89 -23.59 -4.07
CA ASN A 200 -5.34 -23.83 -2.71
C ASN A 200 -6.36 -24.99 -2.67
N GLU A 201 -5.91 -26.14 -2.19
CA GLU A 201 -6.73 -27.37 -2.10
C GLU A 201 -7.98 -27.21 -1.23
N LYS A 202 -7.97 -26.31 -0.25
CA LYS A 202 -9.16 -26.04 0.58
C LYS A 202 -10.25 -25.38 -0.26
N LEU A 203 -9.88 -24.36 -1.03
CA LEU A 203 -10.81 -23.63 -1.91
C LEU A 203 -11.34 -24.53 -3.02
N LEU A 204 -10.49 -25.36 -3.63
CA LEU A 204 -10.91 -26.30 -4.69
C LEU A 204 -11.96 -27.30 -4.19
N LYS A 205 -11.94 -27.67 -2.92
CA LYS A 205 -12.88 -28.61 -2.29
C LYS A 205 -14.08 -27.94 -1.62
N ASP A 206 -14.04 -26.63 -1.47
CA ASP A 206 -15.12 -25.88 -0.84
C ASP A 206 -16.32 -25.72 -1.80
N PRO A 207 -17.51 -26.25 -1.47
CA PRO A 207 -18.69 -26.10 -2.29
C PRO A 207 -19.17 -24.65 -2.41
N MET A 208 -18.77 -23.76 -1.49
CA MET A 208 -19.15 -22.35 -1.48
C MET A 208 -18.19 -21.47 -2.28
N TYR A 209 -17.01 -21.99 -2.68
CA TYR A 209 -16.03 -21.20 -3.41
C TYR A 209 -16.58 -20.63 -4.71
N MET A 210 -16.48 -19.31 -4.88
CA MET A 210 -17.09 -18.57 -5.98
C MET A 210 -16.16 -18.35 -7.19
N GLY A 211 -14.88 -18.74 -7.12
CA GLY A 211 -13.92 -18.63 -8.23
C GLY A 211 -13.91 -19.87 -9.11
N LEU A 212 -13.05 -19.87 -10.14
CA LEU A 212 -12.81 -21.02 -11.01
C LEU A 212 -12.27 -22.20 -10.18
N ARG A 213 -13.03 -23.30 -10.14
CA ARG A 213 -12.66 -24.51 -9.39
C ARG A 213 -11.70 -25.40 -10.20
N GLN A 214 -10.57 -24.86 -10.53
CA GLN A 214 -9.48 -25.56 -11.24
C GLN A 214 -8.15 -25.10 -10.70
N LYS A 215 -7.11 -25.91 -10.96
CA LYS A 215 -5.72 -25.49 -10.73
C LYS A 215 -5.41 -24.26 -11.57
N ARG A 216 -4.51 -23.41 -11.08
CA ARG A 216 -4.01 -22.28 -11.88
C ARG A 216 -3.55 -22.74 -13.23
N VAL A 217 -3.86 -21.96 -14.24
CA VAL A 217 -3.42 -22.21 -15.62
C VAL A 217 -1.89 -22.24 -15.69
N ASN A 218 -1.34 -22.88 -16.73
CA ASN A 218 0.11 -22.90 -16.94
C ASN A 218 0.65 -21.49 -17.24
N GLN A 219 1.97 -21.34 -17.19
CA GLN A 219 2.63 -20.03 -17.30
C GLN A 219 2.43 -19.35 -18.67
N ASP A 220 2.37 -20.12 -19.76
CA ASP A 220 2.18 -19.56 -21.10
C ASP A 220 0.77 -18.98 -21.25
N ASP A 221 -0.24 -19.74 -20.88
CA ASP A 221 -1.65 -19.29 -20.85
C ASP A 221 -1.83 -18.09 -19.92
N TYR A 222 -1.15 -18.10 -18.76
CA TYR A 222 -1.16 -17.00 -17.82
C TYR A 222 -0.59 -15.70 -18.43
N ASN A 223 0.57 -15.82 -19.07
CA ASN A 223 1.24 -14.67 -19.69
C ASN A 223 0.41 -14.08 -20.85
N GLU A 224 -0.19 -14.93 -21.68
CA GLU A 224 -1.11 -14.51 -22.74
C GLU A 224 -2.32 -13.77 -22.14
N PHE A 225 -2.95 -14.33 -21.11
CA PHE A 225 -4.12 -13.74 -20.48
C PHE A 225 -3.84 -12.36 -19.89
N VAL A 226 -2.74 -12.20 -19.14
CA VAL A 226 -2.35 -10.91 -18.59
C VAL A 226 -2.05 -9.89 -19.70
N GLU A 227 -1.38 -10.31 -20.79
CA GLU A 227 -1.14 -9.43 -21.93
C GLU A 227 -2.43 -8.97 -22.61
N LEU A 228 -3.37 -9.88 -22.83
CA LEU A 228 -4.69 -9.55 -23.38
C LEU A 228 -5.42 -8.55 -22.48
N PHE A 229 -5.39 -8.76 -21.17
CA PHE A 229 -5.99 -7.85 -20.20
C PHE A 229 -5.35 -6.45 -20.25
N ILE A 230 -4.02 -6.35 -20.18
CA ILE A 230 -3.30 -5.07 -20.24
C ILE A 230 -3.63 -4.33 -21.55
N ASN A 231 -3.64 -5.04 -22.67
CA ASN A 231 -3.97 -4.44 -23.97
C ASN A 231 -5.42 -3.95 -24.05
N ALA A 232 -6.36 -4.68 -23.47
CA ALA A 232 -7.76 -4.23 -23.38
C ALA A 232 -7.91 -2.97 -22.50
N VAL A 233 -7.23 -2.92 -21.35
CA VAL A 233 -7.19 -1.73 -20.47
C VAL A 233 -6.58 -0.53 -21.21
N LYS A 234 -5.44 -0.70 -21.91
CA LYS A 234 -4.81 0.37 -22.70
C LYS A 234 -5.75 0.95 -23.76
N ARG A 235 -6.54 0.11 -24.44
CA ARG A 235 -7.52 0.59 -25.43
C ARG A 235 -8.64 1.38 -24.78
N ARG A 236 -9.13 0.93 -23.64
CA ARG A 236 -10.31 1.51 -22.99
C ARG A 236 -9.99 2.73 -22.12
N TRP A 237 -8.93 2.67 -21.33
CA TRP A 237 -8.51 3.71 -20.38
C TRP A 237 -7.01 3.96 -20.46
N PRO A 238 -6.52 4.58 -21.53
CA PRO A 238 -5.07 4.73 -21.81
C PRO A 238 -4.31 5.56 -20.77
N GLU A 239 -5.01 6.37 -19.97
CA GLU A 239 -4.41 7.20 -18.91
C GLU A 239 -4.55 6.56 -17.52
N ALA A 240 -5.08 5.35 -17.41
CA ALA A 240 -5.27 4.70 -16.12
C ALA A 240 -3.93 4.19 -15.56
N ILE A 241 -3.74 4.38 -14.26
CA ILE A 241 -2.67 3.72 -13.51
C ILE A 241 -3.09 2.27 -13.25
N ILE A 242 -2.21 1.34 -13.53
CA ILE A 242 -2.37 -0.09 -13.18
C ILE A 242 -1.45 -0.40 -12.02
N GLN A 243 -2.00 -0.67 -10.86
CA GLN A 243 -1.27 -1.17 -9.70
C GLN A 243 -1.40 -2.68 -9.63
N PHE A 244 -0.28 -3.39 -9.72
CA PHE A 244 -0.20 -4.81 -9.44
C PHE A 244 -0.11 -5.03 -7.93
N GLU A 245 -0.90 -5.99 -7.42
CA GLU A 245 -1.03 -6.24 -5.98
C GLU A 245 -1.15 -7.74 -5.69
N ASP A 246 -0.38 -8.24 -4.73
CA ASP A 246 -0.43 -9.62 -4.22
C ASP A 246 -0.26 -10.72 -5.31
N PHE A 247 0.58 -10.46 -6.31
CA PHE A 247 1.05 -11.48 -7.24
C PHE A 247 2.16 -12.32 -6.62
N ALA A 248 2.20 -13.61 -6.93
CA ALA A 248 3.31 -14.44 -6.49
C ALA A 248 4.63 -14.02 -7.15
N GLN A 249 5.74 -14.28 -6.45
CA GLN A 249 7.09 -13.88 -6.89
C GLN A 249 7.43 -14.24 -8.34
N PRO A 250 7.10 -15.43 -8.87
CA PRO A 250 7.41 -15.80 -10.26
C PRO A 250 6.73 -14.88 -11.28
N ASN A 251 5.63 -14.22 -10.91
CA ASN A 251 4.84 -13.36 -11.79
C ASN A 251 5.09 -11.86 -11.50
N ALA A 252 5.22 -11.47 -10.22
CA ALA A 252 5.27 -10.06 -9.80
C ALA A 252 6.39 -9.26 -10.47
N MET A 253 7.64 -9.75 -10.37
CA MET A 253 8.80 -9.05 -10.95
C MET A 253 8.81 -9.10 -12.48
N PRO A 254 8.58 -10.24 -13.16
CA PRO A 254 8.50 -10.28 -14.62
C PRO A 254 7.42 -9.36 -15.19
N LEU A 255 6.24 -9.28 -14.57
CA LEU A 255 5.17 -8.35 -14.99
C LEU A 255 5.61 -6.90 -14.85
N LEU A 256 6.21 -6.54 -13.71
CA LEU A 256 6.71 -5.19 -13.51
C LEU A 256 7.78 -4.84 -14.55
N GLN A 257 8.77 -5.69 -14.76
CA GLN A 257 9.85 -5.47 -15.75
C GLN A 257 9.29 -5.34 -17.17
N ARG A 258 8.29 -6.15 -17.53
CA ARG A 258 7.70 -6.14 -18.87
C ARG A 258 6.92 -4.85 -19.15
N TYR A 259 6.21 -4.30 -18.17
CA TYR A 259 5.23 -3.25 -18.42
C TYR A 259 5.63 -1.86 -17.92
N ARG A 260 6.57 -1.72 -16.97
CA ARG A 260 6.89 -0.45 -16.33
C ARG A 260 7.27 0.70 -17.26
N ASP A 261 7.89 0.38 -18.41
CA ASP A 261 8.31 1.37 -19.40
C ASP A 261 7.31 1.53 -20.56
N GLN A 262 6.24 0.73 -20.59
CA GLN A 262 5.24 0.71 -21.65
C GLN A 262 3.91 1.36 -21.27
N ILE A 263 3.55 1.30 -19.99
CA ILE A 263 2.29 1.81 -19.44
C ILE A 263 2.52 2.45 -18.09
N CYS A 264 1.58 3.28 -17.66
CA CYS A 264 1.61 3.82 -16.31
C CYS A 264 1.22 2.73 -15.31
N CYS A 265 2.19 2.00 -14.78
CA CYS A 265 1.98 0.95 -13.78
C CYS A 265 3.06 0.95 -12.71
N PHE A 266 2.76 0.31 -11.60
CA PHE A 266 3.74 -0.07 -10.58
C PHE A 266 3.25 -1.29 -9.79
N ASN A 267 4.16 -1.92 -9.06
CA ASN A 267 3.85 -2.99 -8.12
C ASN A 267 4.05 -2.47 -6.69
N ASP A 268 2.98 -2.44 -5.89
CA ASP A 268 3.05 -1.87 -4.55
C ASP A 268 3.81 -2.76 -3.56
N ASP A 269 3.75 -4.09 -3.72
CA ASP A 269 4.48 -5.03 -2.86
C ASP A 269 6.00 -4.90 -3.02
N ILE A 270 6.45 -4.56 -4.23
CA ILE A 270 7.86 -4.39 -4.57
C ILE A 270 8.26 -2.92 -4.38
N GLN A 271 7.68 -2.02 -5.17
CA GLN A 271 8.10 -0.62 -5.26
C GLN A 271 7.53 0.23 -4.12
N GLY A 272 6.26 0.02 -3.75
CA GLY A 272 5.63 0.75 -2.65
C GLY A 272 6.25 0.38 -1.30
N THR A 273 6.48 -0.91 -1.06
CA THR A 273 7.14 -1.42 0.15
C THR A 273 8.58 -0.90 0.26
N ALA A 274 9.32 -0.90 -0.84
CA ALA A 274 10.66 -0.32 -0.86
C ALA A 274 10.62 1.20 -0.59
N ALA A 275 9.70 1.93 -1.23
CA ALA A 275 9.60 3.37 -1.08
C ALA A 275 9.22 3.81 0.35
N VAL A 276 8.27 3.11 1.01
CA VAL A 276 7.91 3.43 2.41
C VAL A 276 9.04 3.08 3.37
N THR A 277 9.74 1.96 3.14
CA THR A 277 10.87 1.55 3.98
C THR A 277 12.02 2.55 3.87
N VAL A 278 12.41 2.93 2.64
CA VAL A 278 13.44 3.96 2.40
C VAL A 278 13.03 5.30 3.00
N GLY A 279 11.77 5.72 2.83
CA GLY A 279 11.25 6.95 3.44
C GLY A 279 11.34 6.94 4.96
N THR A 280 11.01 5.81 5.59
CA THR A 280 11.10 5.63 7.05
C THR A 280 12.56 5.61 7.52
N LEU A 281 13.46 4.96 6.76
CA LEU A 281 14.90 4.97 7.04
C LEU A 281 15.50 6.37 6.94
N LEU A 282 15.13 7.10 5.89
CA LEU A 282 15.59 8.50 5.73
C LEU A 282 15.12 9.37 6.90
N ALA A 283 13.87 9.19 7.37
CA ALA A 283 13.37 9.85 8.57
C ALA A 283 14.20 9.50 9.81
N ALA A 284 14.57 8.22 9.97
CA ALA A 284 15.41 7.76 11.07
C ALA A 284 16.83 8.37 10.98
N CYS A 285 17.42 8.39 9.80
CA CYS A 285 18.74 9.02 9.57
C CYS A 285 18.69 10.54 9.84
N LEU A 286 17.67 11.24 9.35
CA LEU A 286 17.45 12.67 9.63
C LEU A 286 17.32 12.94 11.13
N SER A 287 16.61 12.11 11.88
CA SER A 287 16.46 12.26 13.33
C SER A 287 17.76 12.04 14.11
N LYS A 288 18.73 11.32 13.52
CA LYS A 288 20.09 11.15 14.05
C LYS A 288 21.07 12.22 13.53
N GLY A 289 20.70 13.02 12.54
CA GLY A 289 21.61 13.98 11.88
C GLY A 289 22.68 13.30 11.01
N VAL A 290 22.39 12.11 10.45
CA VAL A 290 23.33 11.34 9.61
C VAL A 290 22.76 11.12 8.20
N LYS A 291 23.62 10.85 7.21
CA LYS A 291 23.22 10.44 5.87
C LYS A 291 23.06 8.92 5.79
N LEU A 292 22.11 8.44 4.99
CA LEU A 292 21.94 7.01 4.74
C LEU A 292 23.18 6.40 4.08
N SER A 293 23.85 7.16 3.20
CA SER A 293 25.09 6.77 2.51
C SER A 293 26.29 6.53 3.42
N THR A 294 26.19 6.89 4.70
CA THR A 294 27.25 6.62 5.70
C THR A 294 26.93 5.42 6.60
N GLN A 295 25.80 4.76 6.40
CA GLN A 295 25.30 3.72 7.28
C GLN A 295 25.53 2.32 6.68
N LYS A 296 25.92 1.36 7.52
CA LYS A 296 25.96 -0.06 7.16
C LYS A 296 24.61 -0.71 7.49
N VAL A 297 24.07 -1.43 6.53
CA VAL A 297 22.72 -2.01 6.60
C VAL A 297 22.78 -3.53 6.53
N VAL A 298 22.18 -4.19 7.51
CA VAL A 298 22.01 -5.64 7.51
C VAL A 298 20.53 -5.98 7.26
N PHE A 299 20.30 -6.89 6.34
CA PHE A 299 19.00 -7.49 6.07
C PHE A 299 18.95 -8.93 6.59
N VAL A 300 17.86 -9.28 7.24
CA VAL A 300 17.50 -10.67 7.55
C VAL A 300 16.30 -11.04 6.69
N GLY A 301 16.57 -11.85 5.68
CA GLY A 301 15.64 -12.22 4.62
C GLY A 301 16.09 -11.70 3.25
N ALA A 302 16.80 -12.55 2.50
CA ALA A 302 17.29 -12.27 1.15
C ALA A 302 16.31 -12.75 0.06
N GLY A 303 15.00 -12.59 0.31
CA GLY A 303 13.95 -12.80 -0.68
C GLY A 303 13.78 -11.58 -1.60
N SER A 304 12.82 -11.65 -2.54
CA SER A 304 12.55 -10.56 -3.49
C SER A 304 12.25 -9.22 -2.81
N ALA A 305 11.49 -9.23 -1.72
CA ALA A 305 11.17 -8.01 -0.98
C ALA A 305 12.44 -7.40 -0.34
N GLY A 306 13.24 -8.21 0.35
CA GLY A 306 14.49 -7.74 0.98
C GLY A 306 15.49 -7.21 -0.05
N CYS A 307 15.69 -7.95 -1.15
CA CYS A 307 16.58 -7.51 -2.23
C CYS A 307 16.05 -6.26 -2.93
N GLY A 308 14.75 -6.16 -3.15
CA GLY A 308 14.14 -4.97 -3.75
C GLY A 308 14.29 -3.71 -2.88
N ILE A 309 14.15 -3.84 -1.55
CA ILE A 309 14.41 -2.74 -0.61
C ILE A 309 15.90 -2.37 -0.63
N ALA A 310 16.79 -3.37 -0.63
CA ALA A 310 18.25 -3.15 -0.67
C ALA A 310 18.67 -2.37 -1.91
N GLU A 311 18.17 -2.71 -3.10
CA GLU A 311 18.43 -1.98 -4.35
C GLU A 311 17.95 -0.52 -4.28
N GLN A 312 16.80 -0.26 -3.68
CA GLN A 312 16.31 1.11 -3.49
C GLN A 312 17.16 1.90 -2.49
N ILE A 313 17.66 1.26 -1.44
CA ILE A 313 18.63 1.88 -0.49
C ILE A 313 19.93 2.21 -1.22
N ILE A 314 20.47 1.30 -2.01
CA ILE A 314 21.66 1.52 -2.84
C ILE A 314 21.45 2.72 -3.76
N SER A 315 20.34 2.73 -4.50
CA SER A 315 19.96 3.84 -5.37
C SER A 315 19.88 5.19 -4.63
N GLN A 316 19.37 5.19 -3.40
CA GLN A 316 19.32 6.40 -2.57
C GLN A 316 20.72 6.80 -2.08
N MET A 317 21.57 5.86 -1.67
CA MET A 317 22.96 6.14 -1.26
C MET A 317 23.77 6.73 -2.41
N VAL A 318 23.59 6.22 -3.62
CA VAL A 318 24.21 6.78 -4.85
C VAL A 318 23.72 8.22 -5.10
N ALA A 319 22.42 8.47 -4.93
CA ALA A 319 21.86 9.81 -5.05
C ALA A 319 22.35 10.78 -3.94
N GLU A 320 22.91 10.27 -2.84
CA GLU A 320 23.58 11.06 -1.79
C GLU A 320 25.07 11.30 -2.08
N GLY A 321 25.64 10.72 -3.15
CA GLY A 321 26.95 11.06 -3.73
C GLY A 321 28.05 10.01 -3.57
N ILE A 322 27.76 8.79 -3.10
CA ILE A 322 28.73 7.68 -3.14
C ILE A 322 28.57 6.85 -4.41
N THR A 323 29.60 6.07 -4.77
CA THR A 323 29.52 5.16 -5.91
C THR A 323 28.62 3.95 -5.60
N GLU A 324 28.10 3.32 -6.63
CA GLU A 324 27.29 2.10 -6.49
C GLU A 324 28.09 0.98 -5.81
N GLN A 325 29.35 0.81 -6.15
CA GLN A 325 30.23 -0.16 -5.51
C GLN A 325 30.38 0.10 -3.99
N GLN A 326 30.55 1.38 -3.60
CA GLN A 326 30.61 1.75 -2.19
C GLN A 326 29.27 1.47 -1.48
N ALA A 327 28.14 1.78 -2.14
CA ALA A 327 26.83 1.52 -1.58
C ALA A 327 26.59 0.01 -1.38
N ARG A 328 26.91 -0.82 -2.38
CA ARG A 328 26.77 -2.29 -2.29
C ARG A 328 27.65 -2.88 -1.17
N ALA A 329 28.84 -2.38 -0.98
CA ALA A 329 29.76 -2.81 0.11
C ALA A 329 29.22 -2.51 1.52
N GLN A 330 28.20 -1.63 1.65
CA GLN A 330 27.55 -1.32 2.94
C GLN A 330 26.29 -2.16 3.20
N ILE A 331 25.86 -3.01 2.26
CA ILE A 331 24.66 -3.83 2.37
C ILE A 331 25.04 -5.28 2.64
N PHE A 332 24.55 -5.85 3.73
CA PHE A 332 24.81 -7.23 4.16
C PHE A 332 23.50 -8.01 4.16
N MET A 333 23.35 -8.95 3.23
CA MET A 333 22.14 -9.76 3.10
C MET A 333 22.32 -11.11 3.79
N ILE A 334 21.44 -11.43 4.74
CA ILE A 334 21.43 -12.71 5.47
C ILE A 334 20.25 -13.55 5.01
N ASP A 335 20.53 -14.77 4.59
CA ASP A 335 19.52 -15.77 4.34
C ASP A 335 19.61 -16.94 5.35
N ARG A 336 18.93 -18.06 5.06
CA ARG A 336 18.94 -19.24 5.94
C ARG A 336 20.31 -19.90 6.10
N PHE A 337 21.26 -19.63 5.21
CA PHE A 337 22.61 -20.19 5.26
C PHE A 337 23.63 -19.24 5.88
N GLY A 338 23.32 -17.97 6.03
CA GLY A 338 24.18 -16.92 6.53
C GLY A 338 24.31 -15.74 5.58
N LEU A 339 25.41 -15.00 5.69
CA LEU A 339 25.72 -13.86 4.85
C LEU A 339 25.91 -14.29 3.39
N LEU A 340 25.20 -13.62 2.47
CA LEU A 340 25.40 -13.85 1.03
C LEU A 340 26.78 -13.38 0.60
N THR A 341 27.55 -14.28 0.02
CA THR A 341 28.91 -14.03 -0.50
C THR A 341 29.04 -14.51 -1.94
N ASP A 342 29.96 -13.94 -2.70
CA ASP A 342 30.15 -14.20 -4.13
C ASP A 342 30.70 -15.60 -4.44
N ASN A 343 31.10 -16.37 -3.43
CA ASN A 343 31.51 -17.77 -3.54
C ASN A 343 30.41 -18.79 -3.21
N MET A 344 29.17 -18.33 -2.94
CA MET A 344 28.02 -19.20 -2.73
C MET A 344 27.53 -19.80 -4.04
N GLU A 345 27.21 -21.10 -4.03
CA GLU A 345 26.51 -21.78 -5.12
C GLU A 345 24.99 -21.55 -4.99
N ASP A 346 24.25 -21.70 -6.10
CA ASP A 346 22.79 -21.66 -6.15
C ASP A 346 22.13 -20.32 -5.74
N LEU A 347 22.84 -19.20 -5.87
CA LEU A 347 22.25 -17.87 -5.68
C LEU A 347 21.25 -17.56 -6.81
N ARG A 348 20.11 -16.99 -6.44
CA ARG A 348 19.15 -16.47 -7.40
C ARG A 348 19.71 -15.18 -8.04
N ASP A 349 19.32 -14.89 -9.28
CA ASP A 349 19.82 -13.74 -10.04
C ASP A 349 19.74 -12.42 -9.26
N PHE A 350 18.63 -12.17 -8.57
CA PHE A 350 18.45 -10.95 -7.77
C PHE A 350 19.29 -10.91 -6.48
N GLN A 351 19.87 -12.04 -6.06
CA GLN A 351 20.78 -12.11 -4.90
C GLN A 351 22.22 -11.86 -5.31
N GLN A 352 22.61 -12.25 -6.52
CA GLN A 352 24.01 -12.17 -6.98
C GLN A 352 24.59 -10.77 -6.90
N ALA A 353 23.81 -9.74 -7.25
CA ALA A 353 24.23 -8.35 -7.18
C ALA A 353 24.39 -7.79 -5.74
N LEU A 354 23.90 -8.52 -4.74
CA LEU A 354 23.86 -8.12 -3.33
C LEU A 354 24.78 -8.97 -2.43
N THR A 355 25.68 -9.76 -3.04
CA THR A 355 26.68 -10.53 -2.32
C THR A 355 27.82 -9.66 -1.81
N GLN A 356 28.38 -10.03 -0.67
CA GLN A 356 29.66 -9.49 -0.22
C GLN A 356 30.81 -10.26 -0.86
N ASN A 357 31.93 -9.58 -1.11
CA ASN A 357 33.11 -10.22 -1.60
C ASN A 357 33.73 -11.11 -0.53
N ALA A 358 33.81 -12.41 -0.76
CA ALA A 358 34.36 -13.39 0.18
C ALA A 358 35.82 -13.04 0.59
N SER A 359 36.59 -12.44 -0.32
CA SER A 359 37.96 -12.00 -0.01
C SER A 359 38.01 -10.79 0.94
N ALA A 360 36.96 -9.97 1.00
CA ALA A 360 36.89 -8.82 1.89
C ALA A 360 36.51 -9.18 3.33
N ILE A 361 36.04 -10.40 3.58
CA ILE A 361 35.64 -10.89 4.90
C ILE A 361 36.52 -12.02 5.43
N THR A 362 37.68 -12.28 4.81
CA THR A 362 38.61 -13.35 5.22
C THR A 362 39.12 -13.21 6.65
N ASP A 363 39.24 -11.96 7.12
CA ASP A 363 39.72 -11.67 8.49
C ASP A 363 38.59 -11.76 9.54
N TRP A 364 37.36 -12.06 9.12
CA TRP A 364 36.25 -12.23 10.06
C TRP A 364 36.36 -13.55 10.80
N ASN A 365 36.18 -13.49 12.13
CA ASN A 365 36.17 -14.69 12.96
C ASN A 365 34.75 -15.22 13.07
N TYR A 366 34.43 -16.31 12.35
CA TYR A 366 33.14 -16.98 12.38
C TYR A 366 33.28 -18.49 12.33
N SER A 367 32.24 -19.19 12.78
CA SER A 367 32.15 -20.65 12.73
C SER A 367 31.09 -21.07 11.71
N GLY A 368 31.39 -22.07 10.87
CA GLY A 368 30.50 -22.56 9.81
C GLY A 368 30.97 -22.17 8.43
N ASP A 369 30.17 -22.49 7.40
CA ASP A 369 30.52 -22.23 6.01
C ASP A 369 30.42 -20.75 5.65
N TYR A 370 29.48 -20.03 6.27
CA TYR A 370 29.22 -18.61 6.05
C TYR A 370 28.95 -17.89 7.37
N PRO A 371 29.28 -16.57 7.48
CA PRO A 371 29.03 -15.80 8.70
C PRO A 371 27.54 -15.77 9.06
N SER A 372 27.22 -16.09 10.32
CA SER A 372 25.88 -15.96 10.87
C SER A 372 25.49 -14.50 11.07
N LEU A 373 24.21 -14.23 11.34
CA LEU A 373 23.73 -12.88 11.70
C LEU A 373 24.54 -12.29 12.88
N LEU A 374 24.83 -13.09 13.90
CA LEU A 374 25.59 -12.64 15.06
C LEU A 374 27.03 -12.29 14.71
N ASP A 375 27.68 -13.08 13.84
CA ASP A 375 29.04 -12.81 13.36
C ASP A 375 29.08 -11.50 12.58
N VAL A 376 28.09 -11.24 11.73
CA VAL A 376 27.97 -9.97 11.00
C VAL A 376 27.79 -8.78 11.95
N MET A 377 27.01 -8.94 13.05
CA MET A 377 26.88 -7.86 14.06
C MET A 377 28.23 -7.52 14.70
N HIS A 378 29.07 -8.53 14.98
CA HIS A 378 30.38 -8.31 15.59
C HIS A 378 31.41 -7.75 14.61
N CYS A 379 31.45 -8.25 13.38
CA CYS A 379 32.49 -7.92 12.41
C CYS A 379 32.17 -6.67 11.59
N ALA A 380 30.93 -6.52 11.11
CA ALA A 380 30.53 -5.38 10.31
C ALA A 380 30.16 -4.15 11.15
N THR A 381 29.74 -4.33 12.41
CA THR A 381 29.23 -3.26 13.30
C THR A 381 28.19 -2.37 12.59
N PRO A 382 27.02 -2.92 12.19
CA PRO A 382 26.05 -2.20 11.40
C PRO A 382 25.28 -1.14 12.19
N ASP A 383 24.77 -0.15 11.47
CA ASP A 383 23.94 0.94 12.01
C ASP A 383 22.45 0.64 11.89
N ILE A 384 22.08 -0.16 10.88
CA ILE A 384 20.69 -0.47 10.49
C ILE A 384 20.51 -1.98 10.39
N LEU A 385 19.44 -2.49 11.00
CA LEU A 385 19.02 -3.89 10.91
C LEU A 385 17.56 -3.94 10.42
N ILE A 386 17.32 -4.64 9.32
CA ILE A 386 16.00 -4.78 8.68
C ILE A 386 15.63 -6.25 8.62
N GLY A 387 14.46 -6.61 9.15
CA GLY A 387 13.88 -7.95 9.07
C GLY A 387 12.75 -8.01 8.05
N VAL A 388 12.86 -8.91 7.08
CA VAL A 388 11.86 -9.21 6.05
C VAL A 388 11.84 -10.70 5.74
N SER A 389 12.07 -11.51 6.77
CA SER A 389 12.27 -12.95 6.67
C SER A 389 10.97 -13.77 6.70
N GLY A 390 9.89 -13.19 7.25
CA GLY A 390 8.66 -13.92 7.56
C GLY A 390 8.81 -14.93 8.70
N GLN A 391 9.91 -14.85 9.50
CA GLN A 391 10.21 -15.77 10.57
C GLN A 391 10.37 -15.04 11.90
N ALA A 392 9.55 -15.42 12.87
CA ALA A 392 9.56 -14.80 14.19
C ALA A 392 10.86 -15.06 14.97
N GLY A 393 11.30 -14.06 15.75
CA GLY A 393 12.32 -14.24 16.77
C GLY A 393 13.77 -14.29 16.26
N LEU A 394 14.02 -13.99 14.98
CA LEU A 394 15.39 -14.01 14.45
C LEU A 394 16.28 -12.88 15.00
N PHE A 395 15.69 -11.77 15.45
CA PHE A 395 16.43 -10.74 16.18
C PHE A 395 16.49 -11.13 17.66
N THR A 396 17.43 -12.00 18.00
CA THR A 396 17.62 -12.44 19.40
C THR A 396 18.24 -11.31 20.24
N GLU A 397 18.15 -11.44 21.57
CA GLU A 397 18.77 -10.51 22.50
C GLU A 397 20.29 -10.37 22.23
N GLN A 398 20.97 -11.48 21.93
CA GLN A 398 22.42 -11.49 21.64
C GLN A 398 22.73 -10.65 20.39
N VAL A 399 21.94 -10.80 19.32
CA VAL A 399 22.07 -10.04 18.06
C VAL A 399 21.90 -8.54 18.32
N VAL A 400 20.78 -8.16 18.99
CA VAL A 400 20.47 -6.74 19.24
C VAL A 400 21.48 -6.10 20.20
N ARG A 401 21.90 -6.80 21.25
CA ARG A 401 22.94 -6.29 22.16
C ARG A 401 24.32 -6.19 21.50
N ALA A 402 24.67 -7.13 20.60
CA ALA A 402 25.90 -7.03 19.82
C ALA A 402 25.88 -5.79 18.92
N MET A 403 24.77 -5.54 18.22
CA MET A 403 24.59 -4.33 17.42
C MET A 403 24.68 -3.05 18.27
N LYS A 404 24.04 -3.02 19.46
CA LYS A 404 24.06 -1.88 20.39
C LYS A 404 25.48 -1.54 20.87
N LYS A 405 26.37 -2.54 21.03
CA LYS A 405 27.77 -2.29 21.38
C LYS A 405 28.53 -1.55 20.28
N GLY A 406 28.24 -1.84 19.02
CA GLY A 406 28.88 -1.19 17.86
C GLY A 406 28.24 0.14 17.46
N CYS A 407 26.94 0.33 17.76
CA CYS A 407 26.17 1.51 17.38
C CYS A 407 25.38 2.07 18.59
N ALA A 408 25.72 3.26 19.05
CA ALA A 408 25.13 3.87 20.25
C ALA A 408 23.59 4.02 20.14
N LYS A 409 23.07 4.31 18.94
CA LYS A 409 21.63 4.43 18.66
C LYS A 409 21.29 3.71 17.34
N PRO A 410 21.12 2.37 17.37
CA PRO A 410 20.81 1.58 16.18
C PRO A 410 19.43 1.90 15.64
N ILE A 411 19.24 1.65 14.33
CA ILE A 411 17.95 1.65 13.66
C ILE A 411 17.56 0.19 13.43
N ILE A 412 16.46 -0.27 14.00
CA ILE A 412 16.02 -1.67 13.94
C ILE A 412 14.58 -1.74 13.46
N PHE A 413 14.38 -2.30 12.27
CA PHE A 413 13.11 -2.40 11.59
C PHE A 413 12.71 -3.86 11.38
N PRO A 414 12.00 -4.51 12.34
CA PRO A 414 11.40 -5.82 12.14
C PRO A 414 10.10 -5.66 11.33
N LEU A 415 10.18 -5.86 10.01
CA LEU A 415 9.09 -5.51 9.08
C LEU A 415 8.22 -6.70 8.67
N SER A 416 8.51 -7.93 9.11
CA SER A 416 7.70 -9.11 8.74
C SER A 416 6.27 -9.01 9.24
N ASN A 417 5.33 -9.43 8.40
CA ASN A 417 3.89 -9.47 8.65
C ASN A 417 3.35 -10.90 8.55
N PRO A 418 2.31 -11.25 9.31
CA PRO A 418 1.65 -10.50 10.41
C PRO A 418 2.50 -10.43 11.68
N SER A 419 2.00 -9.74 12.74
CA SER A 419 2.73 -9.52 14.01
C SER A 419 3.29 -10.80 14.66
N ARG A 420 2.66 -11.96 14.42
CA ARG A 420 3.16 -13.27 14.90
C ARG A 420 4.44 -13.75 14.20
N GLN A 421 4.82 -13.15 13.08
CA GLN A 421 6.02 -13.47 12.29
C GLN A 421 7.11 -12.41 12.42
N VAL A 422 6.93 -11.41 13.29
CA VAL A 422 7.90 -10.34 13.50
C VAL A 422 9.20 -10.87 14.07
N GLU A 423 10.33 -10.39 13.56
CA GLU A 423 11.67 -10.86 13.96
C GLU A 423 12.00 -10.56 15.43
N ALA A 424 11.50 -9.45 15.97
CA ALA A 424 11.43 -9.15 17.41
C ALA A 424 10.31 -8.13 17.64
N THR A 425 9.69 -8.18 18.80
CA THR A 425 8.69 -7.15 19.18
C THR A 425 9.36 -5.83 19.52
N PRO A 426 8.69 -4.67 19.33
CA PRO A 426 9.23 -3.38 19.75
C PRO A 426 9.62 -3.34 21.23
N GLN A 427 8.85 -3.98 22.09
CA GLN A 427 9.15 -4.10 23.52
C GLN A 427 10.54 -4.72 23.73
N GLN A 428 10.79 -5.88 23.12
CA GLN A 428 12.09 -6.57 23.20
C GLN A 428 13.24 -5.71 22.69
N VAL A 429 13.06 -5.10 21.51
CA VAL A 429 14.10 -4.28 20.89
C VAL A 429 14.46 -3.07 21.78
N ILE A 430 13.46 -2.40 22.37
CA ILE A 430 13.65 -1.26 23.26
C ILE A 430 14.34 -1.69 24.56
N GLU A 431 13.94 -2.79 25.17
CA GLU A 431 14.55 -3.33 26.39
C GLU A 431 16.02 -3.73 26.15
N TRP A 432 16.32 -4.44 25.06
CA TRP A 432 17.67 -4.92 24.75
C TRP A 432 18.64 -3.81 24.31
N THR A 433 18.11 -2.62 23.99
CA THR A 433 18.90 -1.44 23.63
C THR A 433 18.90 -0.35 24.69
N ASP A 434 18.39 -0.66 25.89
CA ASP A 434 18.25 0.26 27.02
C ASP A 434 17.49 1.55 26.66
N GLY A 435 16.53 1.47 25.74
CA GLY A 435 15.71 2.58 25.25
C GLY A 435 16.37 3.45 24.17
N ASP A 436 17.62 3.21 23.83
CA ASP A 436 18.36 4.01 22.81
C ASP A 436 18.32 3.31 21.44
N VAL A 437 17.18 3.36 20.79
CA VAL A 437 16.94 2.77 19.47
C VAL A 437 15.93 3.60 18.68
N ILE A 438 15.97 3.51 17.36
CA ILE A 438 14.87 3.92 16.49
C ILE A 438 14.24 2.67 15.90
N VAL A 439 12.94 2.48 16.18
CA VAL A 439 12.19 1.27 15.81
C VAL A 439 11.01 1.63 14.93
N ALA A 440 10.78 0.85 13.87
CA ALA A 440 9.54 0.81 13.10
C ALA A 440 9.21 -0.63 12.72
N THR A 441 7.94 -0.93 12.53
CA THR A 441 7.43 -2.29 12.26
C THR A 441 6.55 -2.34 11.03
N GLY A 442 6.38 -3.52 10.43
CA GLY A 442 5.44 -3.71 9.31
C GLY A 442 3.98 -3.77 9.77
N SER A 443 3.73 -4.41 10.93
CA SER A 443 2.41 -4.49 11.57
C SER A 443 2.24 -3.41 12.63
N PRO A 444 0.99 -3.01 12.98
CA PRO A 444 0.77 -2.03 14.05
C PRO A 444 1.12 -2.61 15.43
N PHE A 445 1.80 -1.81 16.24
CA PHE A 445 2.07 -2.10 17.65
C PHE A 445 1.71 -0.89 18.51
N PRO A 446 1.26 -1.11 19.76
CA PRO A 446 1.05 -0.03 20.70
C PRO A 446 2.38 0.66 21.07
N ALA A 447 2.28 1.88 21.60
CA ALA A 447 3.43 2.55 22.18
C ALA A 447 3.99 1.73 23.35
N VAL A 448 5.31 1.80 23.54
CA VAL A 448 6.02 1.07 24.60
C VAL A 448 6.49 2.06 25.65
N GLU A 449 6.11 1.80 26.90
CA GLU A 449 6.62 2.56 28.06
C GLU A 449 7.91 1.90 28.57
N TYR A 450 9.02 2.64 28.57
CA TYR A 450 10.30 2.15 29.07
C TYR A 450 11.06 3.27 29.80
N GLN A 451 11.46 3.01 31.05
CA GLN A 451 12.20 3.97 31.91
C GLN A 451 11.59 5.38 31.94
N GLY A 452 10.25 5.46 32.04
CA GLY A 452 9.51 6.73 32.11
C GLY A 452 9.44 7.51 30.79
N LYS A 453 9.78 6.87 29.65
CA LYS A 453 9.63 7.42 28.30
C LYS A 453 8.63 6.60 27.50
N THR A 454 7.77 7.27 26.76
CA THR A 454 6.87 6.66 25.78
C THR A 454 7.56 6.57 24.44
N HIS A 455 7.75 5.36 23.92
CA HIS A 455 8.28 5.08 22.60
C HIS A 455 7.12 4.82 21.63
N HIS A 456 6.84 5.78 20.76
CA HIS A 456 5.84 5.61 19.70
C HIS A 456 6.41 4.72 18.58
N ILE A 457 5.68 3.65 18.24
CA ILE A 457 6.11 2.70 17.22
C ILE A 457 5.51 3.11 15.88
N ALA A 458 6.37 3.49 14.94
CA ALA A 458 5.93 3.80 13.58
C ALA A 458 5.65 2.50 12.81
N GLN A 459 4.56 2.48 12.04
CA GLN A 459 4.26 1.39 11.12
C GLN A 459 4.71 1.75 9.71
N CYS A 460 5.61 0.98 9.12
CA CYS A 460 5.95 1.04 7.70
C CYS A 460 4.79 0.49 6.87
N ASN A 461 3.81 1.33 6.57
CA ASN A 461 2.61 0.96 5.82
C ASN A 461 2.61 1.66 4.47
N ASN A 462 2.36 0.92 3.39
CA ASN A 462 2.36 1.45 2.04
C ASN A 462 1.33 2.58 1.83
N SER A 463 0.30 2.68 2.69
CA SER A 463 -0.68 3.77 2.68
C SER A 463 -0.07 5.17 2.83
N TYR A 464 1.16 5.28 3.35
CA TYR A 464 1.90 6.53 3.37
C TYR A 464 2.40 6.98 2.00
N ILE A 465 2.51 6.08 1.01
CA ILE A 465 3.22 6.32 -0.25
C ILE A 465 2.30 6.27 -1.46
N PHE A 466 1.65 5.10 -1.73
CA PHE A 466 0.98 4.90 -3.01
C PHE A 466 -0.18 5.87 -3.29
N PRO A 467 -0.98 6.34 -2.29
CA PRO A 467 -2.06 7.28 -2.59
C PRO A 467 -1.54 8.62 -3.12
N GLY A 468 -0.42 9.09 -2.56
CA GLY A 468 0.25 10.32 -3.00
C GLY A 468 0.88 10.17 -4.39
N ILE A 469 1.53 9.03 -4.67
CA ILE A 469 2.07 8.72 -6.01
C ILE A 469 0.94 8.77 -7.04
N GLY A 470 -0.16 8.04 -6.79
CA GLY A 470 -1.28 8.00 -7.71
C GLY A 470 -1.91 9.37 -7.95
N LEU A 471 -2.07 10.19 -6.91
CA LEU A 471 -2.58 11.55 -7.04
C LEU A 471 -1.67 12.43 -7.90
N GLY A 472 -0.34 12.35 -7.71
CA GLY A 472 0.64 13.10 -8.49
C GLY A 472 0.64 12.71 -9.95
N VAL A 473 0.67 11.41 -10.24
CA VAL A 473 0.59 10.86 -11.60
C VAL A 473 -0.69 11.31 -12.32
N ILE A 474 -1.84 11.24 -11.63
CA ILE A 474 -3.13 11.69 -12.18
C ILE A 474 -3.14 13.19 -12.46
N ALA A 475 -2.55 14.00 -11.58
CA ALA A 475 -2.57 15.47 -11.71
C ALA A 475 -1.83 15.96 -12.95
N VAL A 476 -0.74 15.29 -13.35
CA VAL A 476 0.07 15.65 -14.52
C VAL A 476 -0.06 14.68 -15.69
N LYS A 477 -0.84 13.59 -15.53
CA LYS A 477 -1.01 12.53 -16.53
C LYS A 477 0.34 11.93 -16.95
N ALA A 478 1.17 11.58 -15.98
CA ALA A 478 2.47 10.97 -16.26
C ALA A 478 2.30 9.64 -17.01
N ARG A 479 3.17 9.38 -17.99
CA ARG A 479 3.07 8.20 -18.85
C ARG A 479 3.54 6.92 -18.18
N ILE A 480 4.52 7.02 -17.29
CA ILE A 480 5.08 5.92 -16.50
C ILE A 480 5.40 6.41 -15.09
N ILE A 481 5.73 5.50 -14.18
CA ILE A 481 6.21 5.79 -12.83
C ILE A 481 7.68 5.39 -12.75
N SER A 482 8.58 6.37 -12.66
CA SER A 482 10.02 6.15 -12.60
C SER A 482 10.52 5.91 -11.17
N ASP A 483 11.73 5.36 -11.06
CA ASP A 483 12.38 5.16 -9.76
C ASP A 483 12.70 6.50 -9.08
N GLU A 484 12.95 7.56 -9.84
CA GLU A 484 13.14 8.92 -9.32
C GLU A 484 11.85 9.49 -8.72
N MET A 485 10.70 9.20 -9.32
CA MET A 485 9.39 9.58 -8.75
C MET A 485 9.15 8.86 -7.42
N LEU A 486 9.50 7.58 -7.32
CA LEU A 486 9.42 6.81 -6.06
C LEU A 486 10.37 7.36 -5.00
N ARG A 487 11.62 7.71 -5.37
CA ARG A 487 12.56 8.39 -4.45
C ARG A 487 12.04 9.73 -3.96
N ALA A 488 11.41 10.52 -4.82
CA ALA A 488 10.80 11.78 -4.42
C ALA A 488 9.70 11.58 -3.37
N ALA A 489 8.89 10.53 -3.54
CA ALA A 489 7.88 10.15 -2.55
C ALA A 489 8.52 9.76 -1.20
N SER A 490 9.56 8.93 -1.20
CA SER A 490 10.31 8.53 -0.01
C SER A 490 10.93 9.73 0.72
N LYS A 491 11.58 10.64 0.00
CA LYS A 491 12.17 11.87 0.56
C LYS A 491 11.10 12.78 1.16
N THR A 492 9.95 12.90 0.51
CA THR A 492 8.84 13.72 1.00
C THR A 492 8.24 13.12 2.28
N LEU A 493 8.09 11.80 2.35
CA LEU A 493 7.67 11.12 3.58
C LEU A 493 8.66 11.42 4.73
N ALA A 494 9.96 11.24 4.50
CA ALA A 494 10.99 11.51 5.49
C ALA A 494 10.97 12.96 6.00
N ALA A 495 10.82 13.93 5.10
CA ALA A 495 10.75 15.35 5.44
C ALA A 495 9.55 15.73 6.32
N THR A 496 8.50 14.87 6.38
CA THR A 496 7.32 15.10 7.23
C THR A 496 7.39 14.40 8.59
N SER A 497 8.50 13.73 8.91
CA SER A 497 8.70 13.03 10.18
C SER A 497 8.61 13.97 11.38
N PRO A 498 7.67 13.74 12.34
CA PRO A 498 7.63 14.51 13.58
C PRO A 498 8.92 14.40 14.37
N LEU A 499 9.46 13.19 14.53
CA LEU A 499 10.70 12.94 15.27
C LEU A 499 11.91 13.67 14.66
N ALA A 500 12.06 13.64 13.33
CA ALA A 500 13.17 14.31 12.66
C ALA A 500 13.06 15.85 12.74
N ASN A 501 11.85 16.40 12.69
CA ASN A 501 11.63 17.84 12.64
C ASN A 501 11.60 18.51 14.04
N THR A 502 11.17 17.77 15.08
CA THR A 502 10.95 18.34 16.42
C THR A 502 11.76 17.66 17.52
N GLY A 503 12.41 16.54 17.22
CA GLY A 503 13.08 15.69 18.22
C GLY A 503 12.12 14.89 19.11
N LYS A 504 10.80 14.95 18.86
CA LYS A 504 9.76 14.31 19.68
C LYS A 504 8.68 13.66 18.80
N GLY A 505 7.93 12.72 19.39
CA GLY A 505 6.81 12.05 18.73
C GLY A 505 7.24 10.84 17.91
N SER A 506 6.37 10.40 17.00
CA SER A 506 6.59 9.24 16.14
C SER A 506 7.56 9.53 15.00
N LEU A 507 8.21 8.46 14.50
CA LEU A 507 9.07 8.53 13.32
C LEU A 507 8.28 8.90 12.05
N LEU A 508 7.06 8.44 11.91
CA LEU A 508 6.16 8.80 10.82
C LEU A 508 4.99 9.66 11.33
N PRO A 509 4.39 10.51 10.47
CA PRO A 509 3.23 11.30 10.85
C PRO A 509 2.02 10.39 11.19
N PRO A 510 1.05 10.87 12.01
CA PRO A 510 -0.15 10.11 12.32
C PRO A 510 -1.01 9.93 11.05
N PHE A 511 -1.84 8.89 11.02
CA PHE A 511 -2.72 8.61 9.88
C PHE A 511 -3.68 9.78 9.55
N THR A 512 -4.04 10.57 10.53
CA THR A 512 -4.84 11.80 10.32
C THR A 512 -4.16 12.84 9.42
N ALA A 513 -2.83 12.78 9.28
CA ALA A 513 -2.07 13.66 8.39
C ALA A 513 -1.90 13.11 6.95
N LEU A 514 -2.40 11.90 6.65
CA LEU A 514 -2.18 11.24 5.35
C LEU A 514 -2.71 12.04 4.15
N ALA A 515 -3.83 12.75 4.31
CA ALA A 515 -4.39 13.55 3.23
C ALA A 515 -3.42 14.67 2.78
N GLU A 516 -2.85 15.39 3.73
CA GLU A 516 -1.88 16.46 3.44
C GLU A 516 -0.53 15.90 3.00
N LEU A 517 -0.09 14.78 3.57
CA LEU A 517 1.10 14.06 3.11
C LEU A 517 0.95 13.60 1.66
N SER A 518 -0.21 13.02 1.30
CA SER A 518 -0.49 12.57 -0.08
C SER A 518 -0.40 13.72 -1.08
N LYS A 519 -0.85 14.93 -0.72
CA LYS A 519 -0.71 16.10 -1.59
C LYS A 519 0.75 16.55 -1.73
N LYS A 520 1.53 16.51 -0.65
CA LYS A 520 2.97 16.83 -0.70
C LYS A 520 3.73 15.83 -1.56
N ILE A 521 3.46 14.53 -1.39
CA ILE A 521 4.04 13.48 -2.22
C ILE A 521 3.62 13.67 -3.68
N ALA A 522 2.33 13.94 -3.93
CA ALA A 522 1.82 14.18 -5.27
C ALA A 522 2.54 15.32 -5.98
N PHE A 523 2.80 16.42 -5.28
CA PHE A 523 3.54 17.56 -5.82
C PHE A 523 4.97 17.17 -6.18
N ALA A 524 5.69 16.51 -5.27
CA ALA A 524 7.08 16.11 -5.49
C ALA A 524 7.20 15.09 -6.64
N VAL A 525 6.33 14.09 -6.69
CA VAL A 525 6.27 13.08 -7.75
C VAL A 525 5.97 13.73 -9.11
N ALA A 526 4.99 14.62 -9.16
CA ALA A 526 4.63 15.33 -10.38
C ALA A 526 5.75 16.23 -10.91
N LYS A 527 6.49 16.91 -10.03
CA LYS A 527 7.67 17.72 -10.42
C LYS A 527 8.75 16.85 -11.07
N VAL A 528 9.04 15.67 -10.50
CA VAL A 528 10.02 14.75 -11.10
C VAL A 528 9.52 14.24 -12.44
N ALA A 529 8.23 13.89 -12.57
CA ALA A 529 7.66 13.46 -13.85
C ALA A 529 7.82 14.52 -14.95
N GLN A 530 7.62 15.79 -14.61
CA GLN A 530 7.83 16.92 -15.54
C GLN A 530 9.32 17.08 -15.91
N GLN A 531 10.23 17.05 -14.92
CA GLN A 531 11.67 17.17 -15.14
C GLN A 531 12.24 16.08 -16.05
N GLN A 532 11.66 14.88 -15.98
CA GLN A 532 12.03 13.74 -16.84
C GLN A 532 11.32 13.73 -18.19
N GLY A 533 10.48 14.72 -18.49
CA GLY A 533 9.68 14.76 -19.74
C GLY A 533 8.60 13.66 -19.81
N LEU A 534 8.24 13.07 -18.67
CA LEU A 534 7.18 12.04 -18.58
C LEU A 534 5.78 12.65 -18.52
N ALA A 535 5.69 13.94 -18.26
CA ALA A 535 4.46 14.72 -18.24
C ALA A 535 4.72 16.12 -18.82
N LEU A 536 3.64 16.81 -19.22
CA LEU A 536 3.73 18.21 -19.67
C LEU A 536 4.19 19.11 -18.53
N GLU A 537 5.14 19.99 -18.81
CA GLU A 537 5.60 20.99 -17.86
C GLU A 537 4.51 22.06 -17.64
N ILE A 538 4.20 22.32 -16.39
CA ILE A 538 3.29 23.39 -15.93
C ILE A 538 3.94 24.06 -14.72
N ASP A 539 3.56 25.31 -14.45
CA ASP A 539 4.03 26.03 -13.27
C ASP A 539 3.50 25.43 -11.96
N ASP A 540 4.16 25.77 -10.86
CA ASP A 540 3.86 25.19 -9.54
C ASP A 540 2.45 25.54 -9.04
N ASN A 541 1.93 26.73 -9.34
CA ASN A 541 0.57 27.12 -8.95
C ASN A 541 -0.47 26.30 -9.70
N THR A 542 -0.28 26.13 -11.01
CA THR A 542 -1.14 25.26 -11.84
C THR A 542 -1.06 23.81 -11.39
N LEU A 543 0.13 23.33 -11.03
CA LEU A 543 0.30 21.98 -10.49
C LEU A 543 -0.46 21.79 -9.17
N GLN A 544 -0.28 22.71 -8.22
CA GLN A 544 -0.99 22.66 -6.95
C GLN A 544 -2.51 22.69 -7.16
N GLN A 545 -2.99 23.55 -8.05
CA GLN A 545 -4.42 23.62 -8.37
C GLN A 545 -4.93 22.29 -8.96
N ARG A 546 -4.17 21.63 -9.85
CA ARG A 546 -4.55 20.31 -10.40
C ARG A 546 -4.58 19.23 -9.35
N ILE A 547 -3.65 19.24 -8.40
CA ILE A 547 -3.65 18.31 -7.26
C ILE A 547 -4.92 18.51 -6.43
N ASP A 548 -5.23 19.77 -6.07
CA ASP A 548 -6.43 20.09 -5.27
C ASP A 548 -7.75 19.78 -6.00
N ASP A 549 -7.82 20.00 -7.30
CA ASP A 549 -8.99 19.68 -8.13
C ASP A 549 -9.22 18.17 -8.27
N ASN A 550 -8.15 17.37 -8.28
CA ASN A 550 -8.24 15.91 -8.28
C ASN A 550 -8.49 15.32 -6.88
N PHE A 551 -8.29 16.11 -5.81
CA PHE A 551 -8.50 15.67 -4.45
C PHE A 551 -9.99 15.72 -4.08
N TRP A 552 -10.65 14.57 -4.18
CA TRP A 552 -12.07 14.43 -3.85
C TRP A 552 -12.27 14.44 -2.33
N LYS A 553 -13.36 15.08 -1.88
CA LYS A 553 -13.80 15.11 -0.48
C LYS A 553 -15.17 14.45 -0.36
N PRO A 554 -15.41 13.60 0.66
CA PRO A 554 -16.70 12.95 0.87
C PRO A 554 -17.73 13.94 1.42
N GLN A 555 -18.38 14.64 0.51
CA GLN A 555 -19.42 15.63 0.79
C GLN A 555 -20.55 15.49 -0.22
N TYR A 556 -21.79 15.55 0.27
CA TYR A 556 -22.94 15.57 -0.61
C TYR A 556 -22.98 16.87 -1.42
N ARG A 557 -23.37 16.75 -2.68
CA ARG A 557 -23.59 17.87 -3.58
C ARG A 557 -25.11 18.08 -3.73
N HIS A 558 -25.52 19.29 -4.07
CA HIS A 558 -26.88 19.53 -4.50
C HIS A 558 -27.11 18.86 -5.86
N TYR A 559 -28.24 18.14 -6.00
CA TYR A 559 -28.56 17.44 -7.25
C TYR A 559 -29.62 18.21 -8.03
N LYS A 560 -29.48 18.20 -9.36
CA LYS A 560 -30.48 18.70 -10.29
C LYS A 560 -30.86 17.58 -11.25
N ARG A 561 -32.16 17.33 -11.35
CA ARG A 561 -32.70 16.33 -12.26
C ARG A 561 -32.60 16.86 -13.70
N VAL A 562 -32.17 16.00 -14.62
CA VAL A 562 -32.25 16.20 -16.06
C VAL A 562 -33.21 15.20 -16.65
N SER A 563 -33.92 15.59 -17.73
CA SER A 563 -34.70 14.63 -18.53
C SER A 563 -33.72 13.65 -19.18
N GLY A 564 -33.93 12.36 -18.99
CA GLY A 564 -33.20 11.29 -19.67
C GLY A 564 -33.62 11.17 -21.11
#